data_32d389efecc0dc3946e8242b52020a9f
#
_entry.id   32d389efecc0dc3946e8242b52020a9f
#
_cell.length_a   1.000
_cell.length_b   1.000
_cell.length_c   1.000
_cell.angle_alpha   90.00
_cell.angle_beta   90.00
_cell.angle_gamma   90.00
#
_symmetry.space_group_name_H-M   'P 1'
#
loop_
_entity.id
_entity.type
_entity.pdbx_description
1 polymer ?
#
loop_
_entity_poly.entity_id
_entity_poly.type
_entity_poly.pdbx_seq_one_letter_code
_entity_poly.pdbx_strand_id
1 'polypeptide(L)'
;MNGAAAIHKGEADRRPVRAIGHISQRRSIVIRYQHATVDDDKIFYREAGLKTAPTILLLHGFPTSSHMFRNLIPALADRYHVVAPDLPGFGFSDAPDRKRFPYTFKHLATVIDNFTKTLGLDRYAIYVFDYGAPVGLRLALAHPERITAIISQNGNAYEEGLSQGWNPIQKYWKEPTAENRAALREFLQPEATRSQYLYGVPDATLVAPEAYELDSALLARPGNDEIQLDLFLDYASNVALYPQFQEYFRTRRPSLLAVWGKNDPFFLPPGAEAFKRDNPNAEVHFYDTGHFALETHTQEIASAIRDFLGRKLTLQSSAA
;
A
#
# COMPACT_ATOMS: atom_id res chain seq x y z
N MET A 1 -48.97 -41.06 -71.14
CA MET A 1 -47.86 -40.29 -71.72
C MET A 1 -47.08 -39.70 -70.55
N ASN A 2 -45.90 -40.22 -70.42
CA ASN A 2 -45.07 -39.98 -69.20
C ASN A 2 -44.21 -38.73 -69.37
N GLY A 3 -44.23 -37.84 -68.35
CA GLY A 3 -43.32 -36.74 -68.26
C GLY A 3 -42.54 -36.79 -66.91
N ALA A 4 -41.33 -37.31 -66.98
CA ALA A 4 -40.43 -37.40 -65.82
C ALA A 4 -39.82 -36.03 -65.49
N ALA A 5 -39.98 -35.56 -64.26
CA ALA A 5 -39.29 -34.34 -63.72
C ALA A 5 -37.94 -34.74 -63.11
N ALA A 6 -36.88 -34.14 -63.60
CA ALA A 6 -35.52 -34.27 -63.06
C ALA A 6 -35.32 -33.47 -61.77
N ILE A 7 -34.84 -34.15 -60.72
CA ILE A 7 -34.52 -33.57 -59.47
C ILE A 7 -33.03 -33.14 -59.53
N HIS A 8 -32.78 -31.85 -59.53
CA HIS A 8 -31.44 -31.25 -59.29
C HIS A 8 -31.05 -31.38 -57.84
N LYS A 9 -29.98 -32.16 -57.53
CA LYS A 9 -29.29 -32.16 -56.25
C LYS A 9 -28.44 -30.94 -56.14
N GLY A 10 -28.80 -29.99 -55.27
CA GLY A 10 -27.94 -28.90 -54.89
C GLY A 10 -26.83 -29.38 -53.94
N GLU A 11 -25.59 -29.20 -54.35
CA GLU A 11 -24.40 -29.36 -53.50
C GLU A 11 -24.36 -28.28 -52.45
N ALA A 12 -24.40 -28.65 -51.16
CA ALA A 12 -24.26 -27.74 -50.04
C ALA A 12 -22.78 -27.38 -49.86
N ASP A 13 -22.44 -26.15 -50.17
CA ASP A 13 -21.12 -25.50 -49.91
C ASP A 13 -20.84 -25.51 -48.40
N ARG A 14 -20.05 -26.47 -47.93
CA ARG A 14 -19.55 -26.53 -46.56
C ARG A 14 -18.33 -25.64 -46.42
N ARG A 15 -18.53 -24.36 -46.12
CA ARG A 15 -17.44 -23.50 -45.67
C ARG A 15 -16.97 -23.95 -44.28
N PRO A 16 -15.65 -24.06 -44.03
CA PRO A 16 -15.17 -24.45 -42.71
C PRO A 16 -15.49 -23.32 -41.70
N VAL A 17 -16.15 -23.68 -40.60
CA VAL A 17 -16.37 -22.82 -39.44
C VAL A 17 -14.99 -22.48 -38.90
N ARG A 18 -14.60 -21.18 -38.98
CA ARG A 18 -13.40 -20.67 -38.35
C ARG A 18 -13.46 -21.00 -36.85
N ALA A 19 -12.45 -21.72 -36.37
CA ALA A 19 -12.27 -21.99 -34.96
C ALA A 19 -12.31 -20.66 -34.18
N ILE A 20 -13.28 -20.57 -33.30
CA ILE A 20 -13.40 -19.45 -32.34
C ILE A 20 -12.14 -19.49 -31.49
N GLY A 21 -11.40 -18.39 -31.53
CA GLY A 21 -10.11 -18.22 -30.86
C GLY A 21 -10.18 -18.64 -29.41
N HIS A 22 -9.08 -19.19 -28.91
CA HIS A 22 -8.87 -19.53 -27.51
C HIS A 22 -9.31 -18.37 -26.62
N ILE A 23 -10.44 -18.54 -25.94
CA ILE A 23 -10.77 -17.75 -24.76
C ILE A 23 -9.71 -18.15 -23.73
N SER A 24 -8.69 -17.32 -23.61
CA SER A 24 -7.73 -17.42 -22.50
C SER A 24 -8.58 -17.45 -21.23
N GLN A 25 -8.64 -18.60 -20.56
CA GLN A 25 -9.24 -18.70 -19.24
C GLN A 25 -8.42 -17.76 -18.32
N ARG A 26 -8.91 -16.55 -18.09
CA ARG A 26 -8.39 -15.70 -17.02
C ARG A 26 -8.55 -16.50 -15.74
N ARG A 27 -7.43 -17.01 -15.20
CA ARG A 27 -7.43 -17.65 -13.90
C ARG A 27 -8.06 -16.66 -12.92
N SER A 28 -9.10 -17.08 -12.21
CA SER A 28 -9.71 -16.24 -11.18
C SER A 28 -8.65 -15.92 -10.14
N ILE A 29 -8.46 -14.62 -9.87
CA ILE A 29 -7.56 -14.17 -8.83
C ILE A 29 -8.21 -14.51 -7.49
N VAL A 30 -7.52 -15.32 -6.68
CA VAL A 30 -7.96 -15.70 -5.34
C VAL A 30 -7.11 -14.97 -4.32
N ILE A 31 -7.75 -14.16 -3.48
CA ILE A 31 -7.11 -13.52 -2.32
C ILE A 31 -7.22 -14.50 -1.15
N ARG A 32 -6.11 -14.79 -0.49
CA ARG A 32 -6.05 -15.58 0.75
C ARG A 32 -5.86 -14.67 1.94
N TYR A 33 -6.53 -15.00 3.02
CA TYR A 33 -6.49 -14.30 4.31
C TYR A 33 -5.83 -15.25 5.30
N GLN A 34 -4.65 -14.90 5.79
CA GLN A 34 -3.79 -15.82 6.51
C GLN A 34 -3.15 -15.13 7.72
N HIS A 35 -2.54 -15.93 8.60
CA HIS A 35 -1.68 -15.46 9.67
C HIS A 35 -0.32 -16.11 9.56
N ALA A 36 0.73 -15.34 9.86
CA ALA A 36 2.08 -15.83 10.10
C ALA A 36 2.43 -15.57 11.56
N THR A 37 3.09 -16.53 12.23
CA THR A 37 3.63 -16.29 13.56
C THR A 37 5.01 -15.67 13.42
N VAL A 38 5.21 -14.49 13.98
CA VAL A 38 6.44 -13.71 13.96
C VAL A 38 6.71 -13.27 15.40
N ASP A 39 7.84 -13.71 15.97
CA ASP A 39 8.26 -13.37 17.33
C ASP A 39 7.14 -13.60 18.37
N ASP A 40 6.43 -14.73 18.28
CA ASP A 40 5.29 -15.16 19.09
C ASP A 40 3.96 -14.43 18.84
N ASP A 41 3.92 -13.41 17.99
CA ASP A 41 2.70 -12.68 17.65
C ASP A 41 2.16 -13.11 16.28
N LYS A 42 0.83 -13.12 16.12
CA LYS A 42 0.16 -13.46 14.86
C LYS A 42 0.01 -12.21 14.01
N ILE A 43 0.66 -12.20 12.87
CA ILE A 43 0.56 -11.16 11.86
C ILE A 43 -0.44 -11.64 10.80
N PHE A 44 -1.58 -10.98 10.71
CA PHE A 44 -2.54 -11.19 9.64
C PHE A 44 -2.00 -10.61 8.34
N TYR A 45 -2.27 -11.29 7.21
CA TYR A 45 -1.93 -10.75 5.89
C TYR A 45 -2.88 -11.25 4.81
N ARG A 46 -2.98 -10.46 3.74
CA ARG A 46 -3.64 -10.81 2.49
C ARG A 46 -2.58 -11.21 1.49
N GLU A 47 -2.82 -12.31 0.75
CA GLU A 47 -1.90 -12.82 -0.26
C GLU A 47 -2.65 -13.17 -1.53
N ALA A 48 -2.10 -12.77 -2.69
CA ALA A 48 -2.64 -13.14 -3.98
C ALA A 48 -1.53 -13.20 -5.05
N GLY A 49 -1.83 -13.85 -6.18
CA GLY A 49 -0.89 -14.03 -7.28
C GLY A 49 -0.01 -15.28 -7.13
N LEU A 50 0.87 -15.47 -8.12
CA LEU A 50 1.79 -16.61 -8.13
C LEU A 50 3.02 -16.29 -7.27
N LYS A 51 3.39 -17.18 -6.36
CA LYS A 51 4.58 -17.01 -5.49
C LYS A 51 5.90 -16.92 -6.28
N THR A 52 5.92 -17.39 -7.52
CA THR A 52 7.06 -17.31 -8.44
C THR A 52 7.12 -15.98 -9.22
N ALA A 53 6.07 -15.16 -9.16
CA ALA A 53 6.07 -13.85 -9.78
C ALA A 53 6.83 -12.83 -8.92
N PRO A 54 7.27 -11.69 -9.50
CA PRO A 54 7.89 -10.61 -8.73
C PRO A 54 6.96 -10.15 -7.59
N THR A 55 7.51 -10.04 -6.38
CA THR A 55 6.74 -9.74 -5.17
C THR A 55 6.57 -8.23 -4.96
N ILE A 56 5.36 -7.83 -4.53
CA ILE A 56 5.06 -6.50 -4.01
C ILE A 56 4.57 -6.66 -2.56
N LEU A 57 5.29 -6.06 -1.62
CA LEU A 57 4.90 -5.95 -0.22
C LEU A 57 4.15 -4.64 -0.02
N LEU A 58 2.87 -4.71 0.39
CA LEU A 58 2.00 -3.54 0.59
C LEU A 58 1.94 -3.20 2.08
N LEU A 59 2.45 -2.04 2.47
CA LEU A 59 2.50 -1.57 3.85
C LEU A 59 1.53 -0.40 4.04
N HIS A 60 0.50 -0.65 4.84
CA HIS A 60 -0.54 0.31 5.20
C HIS A 60 -0.06 1.29 6.29
N GLY A 61 -0.89 2.28 6.62
CA GLY A 61 -0.65 3.24 7.69
C GLY A 61 -1.82 3.40 8.64
N PHE A 62 -1.88 4.55 9.31
CA PHE A 62 -2.91 4.94 10.24
C PHE A 62 -4.11 5.59 9.50
N PRO A 63 -5.34 5.36 9.93
CA PRO A 63 -5.79 4.41 10.96
C PRO A 63 -6.18 3.03 10.40
N THR A 64 -5.76 2.71 9.18
CA THR A 64 -6.24 1.58 8.38
C THR A 64 -5.45 0.27 8.61
N SER A 65 -5.65 -0.66 7.71
CA SER A 65 -5.03 -1.99 7.67
C SER A 65 -4.82 -2.42 6.22
N SER A 66 -4.42 -3.66 5.99
CA SER A 66 -4.37 -4.23 4.63
C SER A 66 -5.72 -4.19 3.89
N HIS A 67 -6.82 -3.86 4.60
CA HIS A 67 -8.13 -3.66 3.99
C HIS A 67 -8.12 -2.55 2.92
N MET A 68 -7.31 -1.50 3.09
CA MET A 68 -7.18 -0.44 2.09
C MET A 68 -6.76 -0.96 0.72
N PHE A 69 -6.05 -2.09 0.67
CA PHE A 69 -5.56 -2.69 -0.57
C PHE A 69 -6.54 -3.67 -1.22
N ARG A 70 -7.77 -3.84 -0.69
CA ARG A 70 -8.77 -4.82 -1.17
C ARG A 70 -9.05 -4.74 -2.67
N ASN A 71 -9.04 -3.54 -3.24
CA ASN A 71 -9.27 -3.30 -4.65
C ASN A 71 -7.96 -3.28 -5.48
N LEU A 72 -6.83 -2.93 -4.87
CA LEU A 72 -5.51 -2.90 -5.53
C LEU A 72 -4.95 -4.31 -5.72
N ILE A 73 -5.09 -5.20 -4.73
CA ILE A 73 -4.57 -6.57 -4.79
C ILE A 73 -5.06 -7.30 -6.05
N PRO A 74 -6.37 -7.39 -6.36
CA PRO A 74 -6.82 -8.09 -7.57
C PRO A 74 -6.37 -7.39 -8.86
N ALA A 75 -6.13 -6.07 -8.83
CA ALA A 75 -5.66 -5.33 -9.99
C ALA A 75 -4.16 -5.59 -10.31
N LEU A 76 -3.40 -6.19 -9.40
CA LEU A 76 -1.97 -6.48 -9.57
C LEU A 76 -1.65 -7.98 -9.61
N ALA A 77 -2.47 -8.83 -9.00
CA ALA A 77 -2.16 -10.24 -8.72
C ALA A 77 -2.12 -11.17 -9.95
N ASP A 78 -2.51 -10.70 -11.13
CA ASP A 78 -2.33 -11.43 -12.40
C ASP A 78 -0.87 -11.46 -12.88
N ARG A 79 -0.05 -10.49 -12.44
CA ARG A 79 1.36 -10.33 -12.82
C ARG A 79 2.34 -10.40 -11.64
N TYR A 80 1.88 -10.11 -10.44
CA TYR A 80 2.71 -10.00 -9.25
C TYR A 80 2.24 -10.93 -8.14
N HIS A 81 3.17 -11.38 -7.33
CA HIS A 81 2.87 -11.94 -6.01
C HIS A 81 2.67 -10.77 -5.05
N VAL A 82 1.46 -10.60 -4.53
CA VAL A 82 1.10 -9.45 -3.71
C VAL A 82 0.88 -9.92 -2.28
N VAL A 83 1.58 -9.31 -1.33
CA VAL A 83 1.51 -9.61 0.10
C VAL A 83 1.27 -8.33 0.88
N ALA A 84 0.23 -8.30 1.70
CA ALA A 84 -0.20 -7.13 2.45
C ALA A 84 -0.43 -7.51 3.93
N PRO A 85 0.58 -7.36 4.82
CA PRO A 85 0.41 -7.58 6.24
C PRO A 85 -0.35 -6.43 6.91
N ASP A 86 -1.05 -6.75 8.02
CA ASP A 86 -1.48 -5.78 9.00
C ASP A 86 -0.34 -5.58 10.01
N LEU A 87 0.01 -4.33 10.30
CA LEU A 87 1.00 -4.01 11.32
C LEU A 87 0.51 -4.45 12.71
N PRO A 88 1.40 -4.85 13.65
CA PRO A 88 1.01 -5.09 15.04
C PRO A 88 0.20 -3.93 15.64
N GLY A 89 -0.94 -4.24 16.26
CA GLY A 89 -1.87 -3.22 16.78
C GLY A 89 -2.89 -2.72 15.76
N PHE A 90 -2.80 -3.14 14.51
CA PHE A 90 -3.71 -2.74 13.43
C PHE A 90 -4.46 -3.96 12.84
N GLY A 91 -5.56 -3.68 12.16
CA GLY A 91 -6.31 -4.67 11.40
C GLY A 91 -6.63 -5.92 12.23
N PHE A 92 -6.36 -7.07 11.68
CA PHE A 92 -6.58 -8.39 12.28
C PHE A 92 -5.30 -9.02 12.86
N SER A 93 -4.19 -8.29 12.88
CA SER A 93 -2.98 -8.69 13.61
C SER A 93 -3.17 -8.59 15.11
N ASP A 94 -2.34 -9.33 15.85
CA ASP A 94 -2.29 -9.21 17.29
C ASP A 94 -1.94 -7.79 17.73
N ALA A 95 -2.47 -7.40 18.88
CA ALA A 95 -2.14 -6.17 19.58
C ALA A 95 -1.48 -6.53 20.94
N PRO A 96 -0.19 -6.89 20.94
CA PRO A 96 0.50 -7.31 22.15
C PRO A 96 0.48 -6.24 23.24
N ASP A 97 0.53 -6.68 24.51
CA ASP A 97 0.62 -5.76 25.64
C ASP A 97 1.83 -4.83 25.50
N ARG A 98 1.62 -3.53 25.66
CA ARG A 98 2.61 -2.46 25.56
C ARG A 98 3.82 -2.65 26.50
N LYS A 99 3.67 -3.42 27.60
CA LYS A 99 4.78 -3.72 28.50
C LYS A 99 5.79 -4.70 27.92
N ARG A 100 5.34 -5.61 27.03
CA ARG A 100 6.22 -6.58 26.37
C ARG A 100 6.57 -6.19 24.93
N PHE A 101 5.76 -5.35 24.30
CA PHE A 101 5.90 -4.93 22.91
C PHE A 101 6.01 -3.40 22.82
N PRO A 102 7.21 -2.85 22.60
CA PRO A 102 7.36 -1.41 22.42
C PRO A 102 6.79 -0.99 21.06
N TYR A 103 5.70 -0.22 21.06
CA TYR A 103 5.11 0.33 19.84
C TYR A 103 5.94 1.50 19.34
N THR A 104 6.99 1.17 18.59
CA THR A 104 7.86 2.13 17.89
C THR A 104 7.98 1.75 16.41
N PHE A 105 8.21 2.71 15.54
CA PHE A 105 8.41 2.43 14.11
C PHE A 105 9.64 1.57 13.83
N LYS A 106 10.67 1.69 14.66
CA LYS A 106 11.83 0.79 14.61
C LYS A 106 11.41 -0.65 14.87
N HIS A 107 10.60 -0.88 15.91
CA HIS A 107 10.16 -2.24 16.26
C HIS A 107 9.17 -2.80 15.24
N LEU A 108 8.22 -2.00 14.77
CA LEU A 108 7.32 -2.38 13.68
C LEU A 108 8.10 -2.81 12.42
N ALA A 109 9.15 -2.06 12.05
CA ALA A 109 10.01 -2.43 10.94
C ALA A 109 10.74 -3.75 11.17
N THR A 110 11.21 -4.02 12.41
CA THR A 110 11.82 -5.31 12.78
C THR A 110 10.83 -6.46 12.61
N VAL A 111 9.59 -6.30 13.10
CA VAL A 111 8.55 -7.33 12.95
C VAL A 111 8.24 -7.60 11.47
N ILE A 112 8.13 -6.54 10.65
CA ILE A 112 7.90 -6.72 9.21
C ILE A 112 9.10 -7.35 8.49
N ASP A 113 10.33 -7.04 8.89
CA ASP A 113 11.52 -7.73 8.37
C ASP A 113 11.48 -9.23 8.70
N ASN A 114 11.18 -9.59 9.96
CA ASN A 114 11.01 -10.98 10.37
C ASN A 114 9.83 -11.67 9.67
N PHE A 115 8.71 -10.95 9.47
CA PHE A 115 7.58 -11.43 8.66
C PHE A 115 8.01 -11.78 7.23
N THR A 116 8.79 -10.92 6.57
CA THR A 116 9.25 -11.20 5.21
C THR A 116 10.17 -12.43 5.16
N LYS A 117 11.02 -12.62 6.18
CA LYS A 117 11.87 -13.82 6.32
C LYS A 117 11.03 -15.08 6.54
N THR A 118 10.03 -15.02 7.42
CA THR A 118 9.10 -16.14 7.69
C THR A 118 8.38 -16.59 6.42
N LEU A 119 8.03 -15.68 5.52
CA LEU A 119 7.40 -16.00 4.25
C LEU A 119 8.39 -16.32 3.11
N GLY A 120 9.69 -16.25 3.33
CA GLY A 120 10.72 -16.46 2.30
C GLY A 120 10.72 -15.41 1.21
N LEU A 121 10.40 -14.16 1.55
CA LEU A 121 10.41 -13.04 0.60
C LEU A 121 11.81 -12.43 0.55
N ASP A 122 12.66 -12.89 -0.36
CA ASP A 122 14.05 -12.45 -0.46
C ASP A 122 14.20 -11.07 -1.14
N ARG A 123 13.43 -10.82 -2.20
CA ARG A 123 13.45 -9.57 -2.96
C ARG A 123 12.04 -9.14 -3.32
N TYR A 124 11.71 -7.87 -3.09
CA TYR A 124 10.37 -7.35 -3.31
C TYR A 124 10.38 -5.85 -3.61
N ALA A 125 9.38 -5.39 -4.36
CA ALA A 125 9.02 -3.98 -4.36
C ALA A 125 8.23 -3.67 -3.07
N ILE A 126 8.40 -2.48 -2.51
CA ILE A 126 7.56 -2.01 -1.40
C ILE A 126 6.56 -0.98 -1.93
N TYR A 127 5.31 -1.16 -1.54
CA TYR A 127 4.31 -0.11 -1.57
C TYR A 127 4.15 0.42 -0.15
N VAL A 128 4.31 1.71 0.03
CA VAL A 128 4.28 2.34 1.34
C VAL A 128 3.23 3.43 1.38
N PHE A 129 2.40 3.42 2.42
CA PHE A 129 1.37 4.41 2.68
C PHE A 129 1.49 4.89 4.12
N ASP A 130 1.47 6.20 4.37
CA ASP A 130 1.45 6.81 5.71
C ASP A 130 2.49 6.16 6.66
N TYR A 131 2.10 5.45 7.74
CA TYR A 131 3.01 4.71 8.64
C TYR A 131 3.78 3.60 7.92
N GLY A 132 3.26 3.07 6.83
CA GLY A 132 3.99 2.13 5.99
C GLY A 132 5.26 2.74 5.39
N ALA A 133 5.33 4.07 5.20
CA ALA A 133 6.52 4.72 4.68
C ALA A 133 7.71 4.63 5.66
N PRO A 134 7.63 5.07 6.91
CA PRO A 134 8.75 4.92 7.85
C PRO A 134 9.09 3.45 8.14
N VAL A 135 8.13 2.52 8.07
CA VAL A 135 8.40 1.07 8.19
C VAL A 135 9.17 0.57 6.97
N GLY A 136 8.65 0.79 5.76
CA GLY A 136 9.26 0.30 4.52
C GLY A 136 10.61 0.96 4.21
N LEU A 137 10.77 2.25 4.52
CA LEU A 137 12.06 2.94 4.33
C LEU A 137 13.13 2.46 5.32
N ARG A 138 12.76 2.04 6.55
CA ARG A 138 13.70 1.35 7.46
C ARG A 138 14.14 0.01 6.90
N LEU A 139 13.25 -0.76 6.26
CA LEU A 139 13.65 -1.99 5.55
C LEU A 139 14.62 -1.68 4.41
N ALA A 140 14.37 -0.60 3.65
CA ALA A 140 15.24 -0.17 2.56
C ALA A 140 16.63 0.29 3.06
N LEU A 141 16.72 0.93 4.22
CA LEU A 141 18.01 1.26 4.84
C LEU A 141 18.75 0.02 5.32
N ALA A 142 18.04 -0.92 5.96
CA ALA A 142 18.66 -2.12 6.53
C ALA A 142 19.08 -3.14 5.47
N HIS A 143 18.28 -3.30 4.41
CA HIS A 143 18.43 -4.34 3.39
C HIS A 143 18.19 -3.76 1.97
N PRO A 144 19.03 -2.80 1.53
CA PRO A 144 18.83 -2.13 0.23
C PRO A 144 18.85 -3.10 -0.96
N GLU A 145 19.55 -4.23 -0.84
CA GLU A 145 19.65 -5.29 -1.86
C GLU A 145 18.34 -6.06 -2.05
N ARG A 146 17.46 -6.06 -1.07
CA ARG A 146 16.16 -6.74 -1.12
C ARG A 146 15.08 -5.88 -1.78
N ILE A 147 15.27 -4.56 -1.84
CA ILE A 147 14.27 -3.62 -2.37
C ILE A 147 14.47 -3.44 -3.87
N THR A 148 13.50 -3.92 -4.66
CA THR A 148 13.57 -3.83 -6.13
C THR A 148 12.97 -2.53 -6.67
N ALA A 149 11.99 -1.96 -5.98
CA ALA A 149 11.37 -0.67 -6.28
C ALA A 149 10.61 -0.14 -5.06
N ILE A 150 10.33 1.15 -5.06
CA ILE A 150 9.51 1.83 -4.05
C ILE A 150 8.32 2.48 -4.75
N ILE A 151 7.11 2.17 -4.28
CA ILE A 151 5.88 2.88 -4.63
C ILE A 151 5.43 3.61 -3.37
N SER A 152 5.38 4.93 -3.38
CA SER A 152 4.97 5.74 -2.23
C SER A 152 3.62 6.40 -2.52
N GLN A 153 2.59 5.96 -1.83
CA GLN A 153 1.31 6.66 -1.79
C GLN A 153 1.24 7.50 -0.52
N ASN A 154 1.27 8.84 -0.66
CA ASN A 154 1.19 9.75 0.48
C ASN A 154 2.10 9.33 1.64
N GLY A 155 3.22 8.70 1.29
CA GLY A 155 4.24 8.18 2.20
C GLY A 155 5.43 9.13 2.22
N ASN A 156 5.49 9.96 3.25
CA ASN A 156 6.40 11.11 3.32
C ASN A 156 7.80 10.75 3.86
N ALA A 157 8.82 11.45 3.34
CA ALA A 157 10.21 11.37 3.77
C ALA A 157 10.90 12.75 3.83
N TYR A 158 10.10 13.82 3.87
CA TYR A 158 10.57 15.21 3.79
C TYR A 158 9.76 16.13 4.70
N GLU A 159 10.43 17.09 5.35
CA GLU A 159 9.75 18.04 6.21
C GLU A 159 8.75 18.91 5.44
N GLU A 160 9.05 19.24 4.17
CA GLU A 160 8.17 20.01 3.28
C GLU A 160 6.81 19.34 3.03
N GLY A 161 6.73 18.03 3.25
CA GLY A 161 5.49 17.26 3.13
C GLY A 161 4.61 17.34 4.38
N LEU A 162 5.10 17.81 5.52
CA LEU A 162 4.31 17.89 6.74
C LEU A 162 3.45 19.16 6.77
N SER A 163 2.13 18.98 6.89
CA SER A 163 1.18 20.09 6.99
C SER A 163 1.08 20.65 8.41
N GLN A 164 0.31 21.74 8.56
CA GLN A 164 -0.06 22.27 9.89
C GLN A 164 -0.92 21.29 10.71
N GLY A 165 -1.55 20.31 10.08
CA GLY A 165 -2.26 19.22 10.77
C GLY A 165 -1.38 18.41 11.73
N TRP A 166 -0.05 18.46 11.54
CA TRP A 166 0.92 17.84 12.44
C TRP A 166 1.23 18.66 13.71
N ASN A 167 0.79 19.91 13.80
CA ASN A 167 1.14 20.78 14.94
C ASN A 167 0.81 20.20 16.32
N PRO A 168 -0.37 19.57 16.56
CA PRO A 168 -0.68 18.95 17.86
C PRO A 168 0.26 17.78 18.17
N ILE A 169 0.59 16.96 17.17
CA ILE A 169 1.49 15.83 17.30
C ILE A 169 2.91 16.31 17.56
N GLN A 170 3.38 17.34 16.82
CA GLN A 170 4.70 17.97 17.03
C GLN A 170 4.81 18.64 18.41
N LYS A 171 3.71 19.21 18.93
CA LYS A 171 3.67 19.72 20.30
C LYS A 171 3.88 18.57 21.30
N TYR A 172 3.23 17.43 21.10
CA TYR A 172 3.41 16.26 21.95
C TYR A 172 4.85 15.71 21.89
N TRP A 173 5.54 15.77 20.73
CA TRP A 173 6.95 15.36 20.64
C TRP A 173 7.86 16.24 21.49
N LYS A 174 7.61 17.56 21.49
CA LYS A 174 8.41 18.54 22.24
C LYS A 174 8.14 18.47 23.73
N GLU A 175 6.88 18.27 24.08
CA GLU A 175 6.37 18.29 25.46
C GLU A 175 5.48 17.04 25.68
N PRO A 176 6.08 15.87 26.02
CA PRO A 176 5.34 14.62 26.15
C PRO A 176 4.59 14.55 27.51
N THR A 177 3.70 15.52 27.76
CA THR A 177 2.85 15.60 28.93
C THR A 177 1.60 14.76 28.79
N ALA A 178 0.97 14.39 29.91
CA ALA A 178 -0.32 13.69 29.91
C ALA A 178 -1.43 14.50 29.23
N GLU A 179 -1.38 15.84 29.32
CA GLU A 179 -2.32 16.75 28.69
C GLU A 179 -2.18 16.71 27.15
N ASN A 180 -0.96 16.87 26.63
CA ASN A 180 -0.69 16.83 25.18
C ASN A 180 -1.00 15.44 24.61
N ARG A 181 -0.73 14.36 25.37
CA ARG A 181 -1.13 12.99 25.02
C ARG A 181 -2.66 12.85 24.92
N ALA A 182 -3.38 13.35 25.95
CA ALA A 182 -4.83 13.26 25.99
C ALA A 182 -5.51 14.02 24.85
N ALA A 183 -4.97 15.18 24.46
CA ALA A 183 -5.47 15.99 23.36
C ALA A 183 -5.46 15.23 22.00
N LEU A 184 -4.50 14.31 21.80
CA LEU A 184 -4.40 13.55 20.55
C LEU A 184 -5.46 12.44 20.42
N ARG A 185 -6.26 12.15 21.47
CA ARG A 185 -7.37 11.18 21.39
C ARG A 185 -8.46 11.61 20.41
N GLU A 186 -8.53 12.90 20.07
CA GLU A 186 -9.44 13.40 19.02
C GLU A 186 -9.16 12.78 17.66
N PHE A 187 -7.88 12.49 17.33
CA PHE A 187 -7.52 11.80 16.09
C PHE A 187 -7.97 10.35 16.02
N LEU A 188 -8.37 9.77 17.16
CA LEU A 188 -8.78 8.37 17.29
C LEU A 188 -10.30 8.19 17.26
N GLN A 189 -11.05 9.27 17.12
CA GLN A 189 -12.51 9.22 17.06
C GLN A 189 -13.00 8.79 15.67
N PRO A 190 -14.17 8.13 15.57
CA PRO A 190 -14.74 7.72 14.29
C PRO A 190 -14.89 8.87 13.28
N GLU A 191 -15.24 10.07 13.76
CA GLU A 191 -15.37 11.27 12.94
C GLU A 191 -14.02 11.68 12.32
N ALA A 192 -12.92 11.56 13.07
CA ALA A 192 -11.59 11.83 12.56
C ALA A 192 -11.17 10.78 11.52
N THR A 193 -11.45 9.49 11.76
CA THR A 193 -11.22 8.43 10.77
C THR A 193 -12.01 8.71 9.50
N ARG A 194 -13.30 8.96 9.60
CA ARG A 194 -14.15 9.29 8.46
C ARG A 194 -13.65 10.53 7.71
N SER A 195 -13.22 11.56 8.44
CA SER A 195 -12.68 12.78 7.83
C SER A 195 -11.42 12.52 7.02
N GLN A 196 -10.52 11.65 7.48
CA GLN A 196 -9.31 11.28 6.73
C GLN A 196 -9.61 10.62 5.38
N TYR A 197 -10.71 9.85 5.29
CA TYR A 197 -11.15 9.23 4.05
C TYR A 197 -11.83 10.21 3.08
N LEU A 198 -12.59 11.18 3.60
CA LEU A 198 -13.45 12.04 2.79
C LEU A 198 -12.82 13.40 2.47
N TYR A 199 -11.89 13.89 3.30
CA TYR A 199 -11.26 15.19 3.08
C TYR A 199 -10.48 15.21 1.76
N GLY A 200 -10.69 16.25 0.97
CA GLY A 200 -10.01 16.44 -0.32
C GLY A 200 -10.51 15.53 -1.44
N VAL A 201 -11.56 14.75 -1.21
CA VAL A 201 -12.22 13.92 -2.24
C VAL A 201 -13.32 14.76 -2.90
N PRO A 202 -13.27 15.00 -4.24
CA PRO A 202 -14.27 15.81 -4.93
C PRO A 202 -15.69 15.22 -4.90
N ASP A 203 -15.79 13.90 -4.95
CA ASP A 203 -17.05 13.17 -4.88
C ASP A 203 -16.98 12.09 -3.79
N ALA A 204 -17.49 12.42 -2.60
CA ALA A 204 -17.52 11.54 -1.44
C ALA A 204 -18.33 10.24 -1.67
N THR A 205 -19.21 10.19 -2.68
CA THR A 205 -19.99 8.99 -3.01
C THR A 205 -19.12 7.85 -3.60
N LEU A 206 -17.90 8.16 -4.02
CA LEU A 206 -16.92 7.17 -4.50
C LEU A 206 -16.19 6.43 -3.36
N VAL A 207 -16.29 6.92 -2.13
CA VAL A 207 -15.63 6.30 -0.96
C VAL A 207 -16.59 5.33 -0.29
N ALA A 208 -16.20 4.05 -0.28
CA ALA A 208 -17.00 2.99 0.34
C ALA A 208 -17.06 3.18 1.86
N PRO A 209 -18.26 3.31 2.48
CA PRO A 209 -18.38 3.57 3.91
C PRO A 209 -17.80 2.45 4.77
N GLU A 210 -17.87 1.20 4.33
CA GLU A 210 -17.29 0.06 5.03
C GLU A 210 -15.77 0.19 5.25
N ALA A 211 -15.07 1.03 4.49
CA ALA A 211 -13.65 1.27 4.68
C ALA A 211 -13.39 1.99 6.02
N TYR A 212 -13.96 3.17 6.22
CA TYR A 212 -13.74 3.95 7.44
C TYR A 212 -14.53 3.40 8.64
N GLU A 213 -15.66 2.72 8.43
CA GLU A 213 -16.41 2.06 9.50
C GLU A 213 -15.64 0.86 10.07
N LEU A 214 -15.03 0.02 9.20
CA LEU A 214 -14.18 -1.08 9.65
C LEU A 214 -12.97 -0.57 10.42
N ASP A 215 -12.30 0.45 9.91
CA ASP A 215 -11.12 1.02 10.56
C ASP A 215 -11.47 1.64 11.91
N SER A 216 -12.60 2.36 12.01
CA SER A 216 -13.11 2.90 13.28
C SER A 216 -13.38 1.79 14.30
N ALA A 217 -14.02 0.70 13.87
CA ALA A 217 -14.31 -0.44 14.73
C ALA A 217 -13.03 -1.14 15.24
N LEU A 218 -12.02 -1.28 14.38
CA LEU A 218 -10.74 -1.89 14.73
C LEU A 218 -9.90 -0.97 15.62
N LEU A 219 -9.95 0.33 15.38
CA LEU A 219 -9.27 1.33 16.20
C LEU A 219 -9.86 1.41 17.62
N ALA A 220 -11.16 1.21 17.76
CA ALA A 220 -11.89 1.23 19.03
C ALA A 220 -11.66 -0.01 19.92
N ARG A 221 -10.81 -0.98 19.50
CA ARG A 221 -10.49 -2.15 20.32
C ARG A 221 -9.86 -1.71 21.65
N PRO A 222 -10.19 -2.38 22.77
CA PRO A 222 -9.67 -2.01 24.09
C PRO A 222 -8.14 -1.88 24.12
N GLY A 223 -7.63 -0.75 24.59
CA GLY A 223 -6.19 -0.46 24.70
C GLY A 223 -5.50 -0.04 23.42
N ASN A 224 -6.19 -0.08 22.26
CA ASN A 224 -5.59 0.32 20.98
C ASN A 224 -5.34 1.83 20.90
N ASP A 225 -6.15 2.63 21.58
CA ASP A 225 -5.93 4.07 21.72
C ASP A 225 -4.56 4.39 22.34
N GLU A 226 -4.16 3.66 23.37
CA GLU A 226 -2.83 3.83 23.98
C GLU A 226 -1.69 3.42 23.03
N ILE A 227 -1.89 2.38 22.21
CA ILE A 227 -0.94 1.98 21.16
C ILE A 227 -0.74 3.12 20.17
N GLN A 228 -1.84 3.71 19.70
CA GLN A 228 -1.75 4.78 18.71
C GLN A 228 -1.08 6.05 19.28
N LEU A 229 -1.36 6.37 20.54
CA LEU A 229 -0.71 7.50 21.22
C LEU A 229 0.80 7.27 21.43
N ASP A 230 1.24 6.04 21.62
CA ASP A 230 2.68 5.71 21.62
C ASP A 230 3.31 5.91 20.24
N LEU A 231 2.62 5.47 19.19
CA LEU A 231 3.09 5.66 17.81
C LEU A 231 3.07 7.14 17.40
N PHE A 232 2.10 7.93 17.83
CA PHE A 232 2.14 9.39 17.62
C PHE A 232 3.39 10.02 18.25
N LEU A 233 3.77 9.60 19.46
CA LEU A 233 4.98 10.09 20.10
C LEU A 233 6.23 9.63 19.36
N ASP A 234 6.31 8.35 19.02
CA ASP A 234 7.49 7.79 18.35
C ASP A 234 7.64 8.28 16.89
N TYR A 235 6.61 8.90 16.30
CA TYR A 235 6.72 9.42 14.94
C TYR A 235 7.82 10.49 14.81
N ALA A 236 8.20 11.17 15.90
CA ALA A 236 9.37 12.04 15.93
C ALA A 236 10.65 11.35 15.46
N SER A 237 10.79 10.05 15.76
CA SER A 237 11.92 9.21 15.31
C SER A 237 11.97 9.04 13.78
N ASN A 238 10.81 9.16 13.10
CA ASN A 238 10.73 9.07 11.65
C ASN A 238 11.25 10.34 11.00
N VAL A 239 10.84 11.50 11.53
CA VAL A 239 11.32 12.82 11.04
C VAL A 239 12.82 12.93 11.26
N ALA A 240 13.34 12.47 12.40
CA ALA A 240 14.77 12.42 12.68
C ALA A 240 15.56 11.55 11.70
N LEU A 241 14.90 10.55 11.06
CA LEU A 241 15.51 9.68 10.04
C LEU A 241 15.40 10.22 8.60
N TYR A 242 14.63 11.29 8.35
CA TYR A 242 14.49 11.83 6.99
C TYR A 242 15.83 12.09 6.29
N PRO A 243 16.84 12.68 6.93
CA PRO A 243 18.15 12.86 6.29
C PRO A 243 18.79 11.54 5.82
N GLN A 244 18.60 10.44 6.55
CA GLN A 244 19.13 9.13 6.18
C GLN A 244 18.34 8.51 5.01
N PHE A 245 17.00 8.67 4.98
CA PHE A 245 16.18 8.25 3.83
C PHE A 245 16.57 9.04 2.58
N GLN A 246 16.76 10.35 2.69
CA GLN A 246 17.19 11.21 1.60
C GLN A 246 18.58 10.83 1.08
N GLU A 247 19.52 10.50 1.98
CA GLU A 247 20.84 10.00 1.60
C GLU A 247 20.75 8.65 0.86
N TYR A 248 19.87 7.75 1.31
CA TYR A 248 19.59 6.50 0.59
C TYR A 248 19.06 6.79 -0.83
N PHE A 249 18.16 7.74 -1.01
CA PHE A 249 17.65 8.11 -2.33
C PHE A 249 18.75 8.68 -3.22
N ARG A 250 19.62 9.53 -2.70
CA ARG A 250 20.76 10.13 -3.45
C ARG A 250 21.77 9.09 -3.89
N THR A 251 22.14 8.19 -2.98
CA THR A 251 23.25 7.26 -3.19
C THR A 251 22.82 5.99 -3.92
N ARG A 252 21.65 5.44 -3.61
CA ARG A 252 21.15 4.19 -4.19
C ARG A 252 20.28 4.41 -5.42
N ARG A 253 19.66 5.59 -5.55
CA ARG A 253 18.75 5.95 -6.65
C ARG A 253 17.76 4.83 -6.97
N PRO A 254 17.00 4.34 -5.98
CA PRO A 254 16.06 3.24 -6.19
C PRO A 254 15.06 3.61 -7.27
N SER A 255 14.52 2.62 -7.98
CA SER A 255 13.33 2.84 -8.79
C SER A 255 12.20 3.31 -7.88
N LEU A 256 11.70 4.55 -8.05
CA LEU A 256 10.73 5.17 -7.17
C LEU A 256 9.57 5.76 -7.98
N LEU A 257 8.35 5.42 -7.60
CA LEU A 257 7.10 6.00 -8.08
C LEU A 257 6.35 6.58 -6.88
N ALA A 258 6.08 7.86 -6.88
CA ALA A 258 5.15 8.50 -5.96
C ALA A 258 3.77 8.63 -6.63
N VAL A 259 2.74 8.09 -6.00
CA VAL A 259 1.32 8.24 -6.36
C VAL A 259 0.65 8.99 -5.21
N TRP A 260 0.10 10.18 -5.47
CA TRP A 260 -0.20 11.09 -4.38
C TRP A 260 -1.57 11.75 -4.54
N GLY A 261 -2.40 11.65 -3.51
CA GLY A 261 -3.60 12.47 -3.41
C GLY A 261 -3.20 13.91 -3.12
N LYS A 262 -3.39 14.81 -4.11
CA LYS A 262 -2.90 16.19 -4.03
C LYS A 262 -3.58 17.05 -2.96
N ASN A 263 -4.77 16.60 -2.50
CA ASN A 263 -5.58 17.31 -1.50
C ASN A 263 -5.42 16.72 -0.09
N ASP A 264 -4.39 15.89 0.14
CA ASP A 264 -4.10 15.30 1.44
C ASP A 264 -3.87 16.40 2.51
N PRO A 265 -4.63 16.38 3.63
CA PRO A 265 -4.47 17.38 4.69
C PRO A 265 -3.24 17.15 5.56
N PHE A 266 -2.59 15.99 5.48
CA PHE A 266 -1.46 15.60 6.32
C PHE A 266 -0.13 15.65 5.57
N PHE A 267 -0.06 15.01 4.39
CA PHE A 267 1.15 14.93 3.59
C PHE A 267 0.98 15.69 2.28
N LEU A 268 1.54 16.89 2.25
CA LEU A 268 1.38 17.85 1.17
C LEU A 268 2.16 17.44 -0.11
N PRO A 269 1.71 17.87 -1.30
CA PRO A 269 2.39 17.66 -2.58
C PRO A 269 3.89 17.99 -2.61
N PRO A 270 4.40 19.05 -1.93
CA PRO A 270 5.83 19.32 -1.88
C PRO A 270 6.67 18.14 -1.35
N GLY A 271 6.13 17.31 -0.46
CA GLY A 271 6.79 16.07 0.00
C GLY A 271 6.99 15.04 -1.11
N ALA A 272 6.01 14.91 -2.02
CA ALA A 272 6.13 14.04 -3.19
C ALA A 272 7.13 14.60 -4.22
N GLU A 273 7.09 15.91 -4.47
CA GLU A 273 8.01 16.57 -5.40
C GLU A 273 9.45 16.51 -4.92
N ALA A 274 9.68 16.57 -3.62
CA ALA A 274 10.99 16.51 -3.00
C ALA A 274 11.76 15.21 -3.28
N PHE A 275 11.07 14.09 -3.61
CA PHE A 275 11.74 12.86 -4.04
C PHE A 275 12.65 13.10 -5.26
N LYS A 276 12.25 13.98 -6.20
CA LYS A 276 13.05 14.29 -7.41
C LYS A 276 14.34 15.04 -7.09
N ARG A 277 14.40 15.77 -5.98
CA ARG A 277 15.60 16.48 -5.53
C ARG A 277 16.74 15.49 -5.22
N ASP A 278 16.39 14.39 -4.54
CA ASP A 278 17.36 13.39 -4.10
C ASP A 278 17.47 12.19 -5.05
N ASN A 279 16.42 11.93 -5.84
CA ASN A 279 16.39 10.91 -6.88
C ASN A 279 15.77 11.46 -8.16
N PRO A 280 16.55 12.03 -9.07
CA PRO A 280 16.05 12.66 -10.32
C PRO A 280 15.24 11.71 -11.20
N ASN A 281 15.39 10.38 -11.02
CA ASN A 281 14.65 9.37 -11.77
C ASN A 281 13.30 9.00 -11.11
N ALA A 282 12.93 9.65 -10.01
CA ALA A 282 11.64 9.44 -9.37
C ALA A 282 10.51 9.93 -10.26
N GLU A 283 9.48 9.09 -10.40
CA GLU A 283 8.23 9.44 -11.09
C GLU A 283 7.22 9.92 -10.03
N VAL A 284 6.53 11.02 -10.30
CA VAL A 284 5.55 11.60 -9.38
C VAL A 284 4.25 11.84 -10.12
N HIS A 285 3.17 11.24 -9.62
CA HIS A 285 1.82 11.34 -10.19
C HIS A 285 0.87 11.87 -9.11
N PHE A 286 0.15 12.94 -9.42
CA PHE A 286 -0.86 13.52 -8.56
C PHE A 286 -2.27 13.14 -9.02
N TYR A 287 -3.12 12.82 -8.05
CA TYR A 287 -4.52 12.50 -8.27
C TYR A 287 -5.40 13.51 -7.53
N ASP A 288 -6.54 13.84 -8.11
CA ASP A 288 -7.49 14.80 -7.50
C ASP A 288 -8.33 14.12 -6.41
N THR A 289 -7.68 13.87 -5.29
CA THR A 289 -8.26 13.17 -4.14
C THR A 289 -7.45 13.49 -2.87
N GLY A 290 -7.98 13.06 -1.73
CA GLY A 290 -7.34 13.19 -0.42
C GLY A 290 -6.32 12.08 -0.11
N HIS A 291 -6.14 11.84 1.18
CA HIS A 291 -5.13 10.92 1.73
C HIS A 291 -5.30 9.48 1.22
N PHE A 292 -6.52 8.93 1.21
CA PHE A 292 -6.82 7.57 0.77
C PHE A 292 -7.04 7.47 -0.74
N ALA A 293 -6.03 7.80 -1.53
CA ALA A 293 -6.12 7.83 -2.98
C ALA A 293 -6.62 6.53 -3.63
N LEU A 294 -6.41 5.38 -3.01
CA LEU A 294 -6.91 4.09 -3.49
C LEU A 294 -8.42 3.96 -3.43
N GLU A 295 -9.14 4.74 -2.62
CA GLU A 295 -10.60 4.66 -2.59
C GLU A 295 -11.23 5.15 -3.90
N THR A 296 -10.62 6.14 -4.53
CA THR A 296 -11.18 6.81 -5.71
C THR A 296 -10.40 6.56 -7.00
N HIS A 297 -9.10 6.25 -6.93
CA HIS A 297 -8.19 6.15 -8.09
C HIS A 297 -7.45 4.81 -8.16
N THR A 298 -8.04 3.71 -7.63
CA THR A 298 -7.40 2.40 -7.62
C THR A 298 -6.94 1.96 -9.01
N GLN A 299 -7.75 2.14 -10.06
CA GLN A 299 -7.45 1.64 -11.39
C GLN A 299 -6.30 2.41 -12.04
N GLU A 300 -6.30 3.73 -11.91
CA GLU A 300 -5.25 4.60 -12.41
C GLU A 300 -3.91 4.33 -11.70
N ILE A 301 -3.94 4.18 -10.37
CA ILE A 301 -2.78 3.85 -9.56
C ILE A 301 -2.26 2.45 -9.92
N ALA A 302 -3.14 1.46 -10.07
CA ALA A 302 -2.75 0.12 -10.49
C ALA A 302 -2.11 0.13 -11.88
N SER A 303 -2.64 0.90 -12.83
CA SER A 303 -2.05 1.07 -14.17
C SER A 303 -0.66 1.70 -14.07
N ALA A 304 -0.50 2.79 -13.32
CA ALA A 304 0.78 3.45 -13.12
C ALA A 304 1.83 2.50 -12.52
N ILE A 305 1.45 1.70 -11.51
CA ILE A 305 2.33 0.68 -10.91
C ILE A 305 2.74 -0.37 -11.93
N ARG A 306 1.79 -0.89 -12.72
CA ARG A 306 2.05 -1.93 -13.74
C ARG A 306 3.00 -1.43 -14.82
N ASP A 307 2.81 -0.21 -15.29
CA ASP A 307 3.65 0.43 -16.29
C ASP A 307 5.05 0.71 -15.73
N PHE A 308 5.13 1.24 -14.51
CA PHE A 308 6.39 1.51 -13.84
C PHE A 308 7.21 0.24 -13.59
N LEU A 309 6.63 -0.76 -12.94
CA LEU A 309 7.33 -2.01 -12.64
C LEU A 309 7.62 -2.82 -13.91
N GLY A 310 6.73 -2.80 -14.91
CA GLY A 310 6.93 -3.48 -16.20
C GLY A 310 8.17 -2.97 -16.93
N ARG A 311 8.40 -1.66 -16.99
CA ARG A 311 9.61 -1.07 -17.59
C ARG A 311 10.88 -1.49 -16.85
N LYS A 312 10.83 -1.61 -15.51
CA LYS A 312 12.01 -1.96 -14.68
C LYS A 312 12.38 -3.44 -14.80
N LEU A 313 11.40 -4.34 -14.87
CA LEU A 313 11.64 -5.77 -15.05
C LEU A 313 12.25 -6.08 -16.44
N THR A 314 11.80 -5.39 -17.48
CA THR A 314 12.37 -5.53 -18.84
C THR A 314 13.83 -5.09 -18.89
N LEU A 315 14.21 -4.01 -18.22
CA LEU A 315 15.60 -3.53 -18.16
C LEU A 315 16.52 -4.49 -17.39
N GLN A 316 16.03 -5.16 -16.35
CA GLN A 316 16.81 -6.15 -15.60
C GLN A 316 17.04 -7.44 -16.40
N SER A 317 16.08 -7.89 -17.21
CA SER A 317 16.22 -9.07 -18.07
C SER A 317 17.13 -8.83 -19.29
N SER A 318 17.33 -7.57 -19.71
CA SER A 318 18.24 -7.22 -20.81
C SER A 318 19.68 -6.94 -20.36
N ALA A 319 19.93 -6.87 -19.05
CA ALA A 319 21.24 -6.63 -18.46
C ALA A 319 21.89 -7.89 -17.84
N ALA A 320 21.17 -9.02 -17.86
CA ALA A 320 21.63 -10.35 -17.40
C ALA A 320 21.92 -11.23 -18.62
#